data_48888181246114ed4a38248e057fcd3d
#
_entry.id   48888181246114ed4a38248e057fcd3d
#
_cell.length_a   1.000
_cell.length_b   1.000
_cell.length_c   1.000
_cell.angle_alpha   90.00
_cell.angle_beta   90.00
_cell.angle_gamma   90.00
#
_symmetry.space_group_name_H-M   'P 1'
#
loop_
_entity.id
_entity.type
_entity.pdbx_description
1 polymer ?
#
loop_
_entity_poly.entity_id
_entity_poly.type
_entity_poly.pdbx_seq_one_letter_code
_entity_poly.pdbx_strand_id
1 'polypeptide(L)'
;MAVVEATIDQLRRNGISSEWTLILKEKKTDRYLPIYIGAAQAAIVKTELLKSATRSVALGFLLASVSASDSKIESVTIDRFEHNIFHAKLLLSHHNEYREDSCPTAIALALAARADAPIFVEDEVLDKAALVWR
;
A
#
# COMPACT_ATOMS: atom_id res chain seq x y z
N MET A 1 11.43 14.44 8.52
CA MET A 1 11.63 12.99 8.50
C MET A 1 11.71 12.52 7.06
N ALA A 2 12.60 11.60 6.80
CA ALA A 2 12.82 11.13 5.44
C ALA A 2 11.84 10.03 5.07
N VAL A 3 11.32 10.08 3.86
CA VAL A 3 10.58 8.97 3.28
C VAL A 3 11.37 8.42 2.10
N VAL A 4 11.23 7.14 1.85
CA VAL A 4 11.85 6.49 0.70
C VAL A 4 10.77 5.83 -0.14
N GLU A 5 11.00 5.80 -1.44
CA GLU A 5 10.05 5.16 -2.34
C GLU A 5 10.24 3.66 -2.35
N ALA A 6 9.13 2.93 -2.37
CA ALA A 6 9.10 1.48 -2.40
C ALA A 6 8.13 1.00 -3.48
N THR A 7 8.28 -0.26 -3.85
CA THR A 7 7.36 -0.92 -4.77
C THR A 7 6.84 -2.19 -4.13
N ILE A 8 5.69 -2.66 -4.60
CA ILE A 8 5.18 -3.96 -4.20
C ILE A 8 6.01 -5.02 -4.93
N ASP A 9 6.76 -5.81 -4.17
CA ASP A 9 7.63 -6.83 -4.74
C ASP A 9 6.87 -8.13 -4.98
N GLN A 10 6.16 -8.61 -3.97
CA GLN A 10 5.40 -9.84 -4.09
C GLN A 10 4.35 -9.97 -3.00
N LEU A 11 3.41 -10.86 -3.24
CA LEU A 11 2.39 -11.25 -2.28
C LEU A 11 2.49 -12.77 -2.11
N ARG A 12 2.72 -13.24 -0.89
CA ARG A 12 2.96 -14.65 -0.61
C ARG A 12 1.99 -15.19 0.44
N ARG A 13 1.54 -16.41 0.21
CA ARG A 13 0.76 -17.12 1.21
C ARG A 13 1.71 -17.78 2.23
N ASN A 14 1.38 -17.68 3.51
CA ASN A 14 2.20 -18.23 4.58
C ASN A 14 1.83 -19.69 4.85
N GLY A 15 2.45 -20.61 4.10
CA GLY A 15 2.20 -22.04 4.27
C GLY A 15 0.74 -22.39 4.00
N ILE A 16 0.12 -23.13 4.92
CA ILE A 16 -1.29 -23.54 4.83
C ILE A 16 -2.22 -22.63 5.63
N SER A 17 -1.67 -21.59 6.27
CA SER A 17 -2.49 -20.67 7.07
C SER A 17 -3.30 -19.73 6.17
N SER A 18 -4.26 -19.02 6.76
CA SER A 18 -5.02 -18.00 6.07
C SER A 18 -4.27 -16.67 6.00
N GLU A 19 -3.06 -16.61 6.54
CA GLU A 19 -2.26 -15.40 6.54
C GLU A 19 -1.45 -15.27 5.26
N TRP A 20 -1.26 -14.03 4.84
CA TRP A 20 -0.47 -13.67 3.68
C TRP A 20 0.55 -12.61 4.06
N THR A 21 1.63 -12.54 3.31
CA THR A 21 2.64 -11.49 3.48
C THR A 21 2.75 -10.69 2.20
N LEU A 22 2.49 -9.40 2.33
CA LEU A 22 2.71 -8.43 1.24
C LEU A 22 4.08 -7.82 1.45
N ILE A 23 4.97 -7.99 0.48
CA ILE A 23 6.35 -7.57 0.61
C ILE A 23 6.60 -6.34 -0.26
N LEU A 24 6.99 -5.25 0.39
CA LEU A 24 7.47 -4.06 -0.29
C LEU A 24 8.98 -4.10 -0.37
N LYS A 25 9.53 -3.56 -1.44
CA LYS A 25 10.97 -3.39 -1.59
C LYS A 25 11.28 -1.92 -1.76
N GLU A 26 12.24 -1.42 -0.98
CA GLU A 26 12.79 -0.08 -1.20
C GLU A 26 13.48 -0.05 -2.57
N LYS A 27 13.21 0.98 -3.35
CA LYS A 27 13.71 1.03 -4.74
C LYS A 27 15.22 1.02 -4.85
N LYS A 28 15.92 1.64 -3.90
CA LYS A 28 17.35 1.89 -4.01
C LYS A 28 18.25 0.95 -3.19
N THR A 29 17.65 0.10 -2.35
CA THR A 29 18.42 -0.77 -1.46
C THR A 29 17.86 -2.19 -1.45
N ASP A 30 18.47 -3.05 -0.65
CA ASP A 30 18.03 -4.43 -0.45
C ASP A 30 17.13 -4.57 0.79
N ARG A 31 16.49 -3.48 1.22
CA ARG A 31 15.57 -3.53 2.34
C ARG A 31 14.19 -3.91 1.85
N TYR A 32 13.59 -4.88 2.53
CA TYR A 32 12.25 -5.39 2.24
C TYR A 32 11.38 -5.20 3.47
N LEU A 33 10.15 -4.80 3.26
CA LEU A 33 9.20 -4.59 4.35
C LEU A 33 8.08 -5.62 4.24
N PRO A 34 8.07 -6.64 5.12
CA PRO A 34 6.99 -7.62 5.14
C PRO A 34 5.79 -7.07 5.93
N ILE A 35 4.62 -7.12 5.31
CA ILE A 35 3.37 -6.66 5.92
C ILE A 35 2.41 -7.85 5.93
N TYR A 36 2.00 -8.27 7.14
CA TYR A 36 1.09 -9.41 7.29
C TYR A 36 -0.35 -8.96 7.11
N ILE A 37 -1.11 -9.66 6.29
CA ILE A 37 -2.50 -9.33 5.99
C ILE A 37 -3.35 -10.59 5.98
N GLY A 38 -4.66 -10.43 6.18
CA GLY A 38 -5.60 -11.54 6.11
C GLY A 38 -5.95 -11.93 4.69
N ALA A 39 -6.61 -13.06 4.55
CA ALA A 39 -6.96 -13.63 3.24
C ALA A 39 -7.87 -12.69 2.41
N ALA A 40 -8.82 -12.03 3.06
CA ALA A 40 -9.74 -11.12 2.37
C ALA A 40 -8.98 -9.92 1.76
N GLN A 41 -8.08 -9.33 2.52
CA GLN A 41 -7.25 -8.22 2.04
C GLN A 41 -6.29 -8.69 0.95
N ALA A 42 -5.71 -9.89 1.11
CA ALA A 42 -4.83 -10.46 0.11
C ALA A 42 -5.53 -10.68 -1.22
N ALA A 43 -6.80 -11.12 -1.20
CA ALA A 43 -7.57 -11.29 -2.42
C ALA A 43 -7.74 -9.97 -3.18
N ILE A 44 -8.02 -8.88 -2.46
CA ILE A 44 -8.15 -7.55 -3.06
C ILE A 44 -6.83 -7.11 -3.69
N VAL A 45 -5.74 -7.21 -2.94
CA VAL A 45 -4.41 -6.82 -3.43
C VAL A 45 -4.02 -7.65 -4.64
N LYS A 46 -4.25 -8.96 -4.59
CA LYS A 46 -3.90 -9.86 -5.68
C LYS A 46 -4.61 -9.50 -6.99
N THR A 47 -5.90 -9.20 -6.93
CA THR A 47 -6.65 -8.84 -8.14
C THR A 47 -6.15 -7.52 -8.72
N GLU A 48 -5.75 -6.57 -7.88
CA GLU A 48 -5.20 -5.31 -8.37
C GLU A 48 -3.80 -5.48 -8.97
N LEU A 49 -2.95 -6.31 -8.36
CA LEU A 49 -1.62 -6.57 -8.89
C LEU A 49 -1.65 -7.29 -10.23
N LEU A 50 -2.57 -8.23 -10.40
CA LEU A 50 -2.72 -8.99 -11.64
C LEU A 50 -3.45 -8.19 -12.72
N LYS A 51 -4.00 -7.03 -12.38
CA LYS A 51 -4.85 -6.24 -13.27
C LYS A 51 -5.95 -7.11 -13.89
N SER A 52 -6.51 -7.98 -13.06
CA SER A 52 -7.50 -8.95 -13.46
C SER A 52 -8.81 -8.28 -13.87
N ALA A 53 -9.58 -8.92 -14.78
CA ALA A 53 -10.92 -8.48 -15.12
C ALA A 53 -11.88 -8.56 -13.92
N THR A 54 -11.51 -9.33 -12.89
CA THR A 54 -12.31 -9.47 -11.65
C THR A 54 -11.83 -8.54 -10.54
N ARG A 55 -11.28 -7.37 -10.89
CA ARG A 55 -10.86 -6.37 -9.91
C ARG A 55 -11.97 -6.02 -8.94
N SER A 56 -11.59 -5.63 -7.73
CA SER A 56 -12.52 -5.25 -6.69
C SER A 56 -13.47 -4.13 -7.17
N VAL A 57 -14.77 -4.42 -7.16
CA VAL A 57 -15.79 -3.44 -7.49
C VAL A 57 -15.79 -2.30 -6.46
N ALA A 58 -15.57 -2.64 -5.19
CA ALA A 58 -15.53 -1.65 -4.11
C ALA A 58 -14.40 -0.64 -4.31
N LEU A 59 -13.20 -1.10 -4.65
CA LEU A 59 -12.08 -0.19 -4.94
C LEU A 59 -12.33 0.65 -6.18
N GLY A 60 -12.92 0.06 -7.21
CA GLY A 60 -13.29 0.79 -8.42
C GLY A 60 -14.29 1.90 -8.13
N PHE A 61 -15.28 1.61 -7.29
CA PHE A 61 -16.26 2.59 -6.86
C PHE A 61 -15.61 3.74 -6.07
N LEU A 62 -14.70 3.42 -5.15
CA LEU A 62 -13.96 4.43 -4.40
C LEU A 62 -13.16 5.34 -5.32
N LEU A 63 -12.44 4.79 -6.27
CA LEU A 63 -11.66 5.57 -7.22
C LEU A 63 -12.55 6.43 -8.11
N ALA A 64 -13.68 5.90 -8.56
CA ALA A 64 -14.63 6.67 -9.35
C ALA A 64 -15.19 7.85 -8.54
N SER A 65 -15.46 7.64 -7.26
CA SER A 65 -15.95 8.69 -6.36
C SER A 65 -14.89 9.78 -6.18
N VAL A 66 -13.63 9.40 -6.02
CA VAL A 66 -12.53 10.35 -5.92
C VAL A 66 -12.41 11.18 -7.21
N SER A 67 -12.46 10.51 -8.36
CA SER A 67 -12.37 11.20 -9.66
C SER A 67 -13.57 12.12 -9.91
N ALA A 68 -14.78 11.69 -9.51
CA ALA A 68 -15.99 12.51 -9.69
C ALA A 68 -15.96 13.80 -8.89
N SER A 69 -15.17 13.85 -7.80
CA SER A 69 -14.99 15.06 -7.00
C SER A 69 -13.81 15.92 -7.47
N ASP A 70 -13.24 15.62 -8.64
CA ASP A 70 -12.02 16.25 -9.16
C ASP A 70 -10.81 16.04 -8.24
N SER A 71 -10.82 14.96 -7.48
CA SER A 71 -9.71 14.60 -6.60
C SER A 71 -8.87 13.50 -7.24
N LYS A 72 -7.63 13.40 -6.77
CA LYS A 72 -6.67 12.42 -7.28
C LYS A 72 -5.87 11.84 -6.13
N ILE A 73 -5.57 10.54 -6.20
CA ILE A 73 -4.63 9.92 -5.27
C ILE A 73 -3.22 10.23 -5.76
N GLU A 74 -2.51 11.05 -4.99
CA GLU A 74 -1.15 11.46 -5.33
C GLU A 74 -0.12 10.44 -4.89
N SER A 75 -0.28 9.90 -3.68
CA SER A 75 0.66 8.92 -3.13
C SER A 75 0.06 8.21 -1.92
N VAL A 76 0.74 7.14 -1.53
CA VAL A 76 0.47 6.42 -0.29
C VAL A 76 1.74 6.41 0.52
N THR A 77 1.66 6.71 1.82
CA THR A 77 2.81 6.67 2.71
C THR A 77 2.52 5.77 3.89
N ILE A 78 3.41 4.81 4.13
CA ILE A 78 3.40 4.04 5.38
C ILE A 78 4.21 4.84 6.36
N ASP A 79 3.53 5.44 7.34
CA ASP A 79 4.12 6.46 8.19
C ASP A 79 4.41 6.01 9.62
N ARG A 80 3.93 4.84 10.00
CA ARG A 80 4.09 4.38 11.37
C ARG A 80 3.98 2.87 11.47
N PHE A 81 4.77 2.29 12.37
CA PHE A 81 4.65 0.88 12.75
C PHE A 81 4.66 0.82 14.27
N GLU A 82 3.50 0.54 14.86
CA GLU A 82 3.31 0.48 16.31
C GLU A 82 2.44 -0.72 16.68
N HIS A 83 2.79 -1.40 17.76
CA HIS A 83 2.03 -2.55 18.26
C HIS A 83 1.79 -3.61 17.16
N ASN A 84 2.81 -3.85 16.34
CA ASN A 84 2.77 -4.78 15.22
C ASN A 84 1.76 -4.39 14.13
N ILE A 85 1.33 -3.14 14.09
CA ILE A 85 0.39 -2.62 13.09
C ILE A 85 1.06 -1.53 12.27
N PHE A 86 1.00 -1.67 10.95
CA PHE A 86 1.41 -0.61 10.04
C PHE A 86 0.27 0.37 9.83
N HIS A 87 0.61 1.65 9.79
CA HIS A 87 -0.34 2.72 9.53
C HIS A 87 0.02 3.39 8.21
N ALA A 88 -0.98 3.69 7.42
CA ALA A 88 -0.79 4.30 6.11
C ALA A 88 -1.70 5.51 5.94
N LYS A 89 -1.26 6.43 5.09
CA LYS A 89 -2.02 7.61 4.71
C LYS A 89 -2.07 7.73 3.20
N LEU A 90 -3.23 8.16 2.71
CA LEU A 90 -3.40 8.57 1.32
C LEU A 90 -3.20 10.07 1.23
N LEU A 91 -2.39 10.51 0.29
CA LEU A 91 -2.32 11.92 -0.07
C LEU A 91 -3.24 12.16 -1.25
N LEU A 92 -4.25 12.97 -1.05
CA LEU A 92 -5.24 13.33 -2.06
C LEU A 92 -5.04 14.77 -2.47
N SER A 93 -5.21 15.06 -3.75
CA SER A 93 -5.23 16.43 -4.25
C SER A 93 -6.60 16.78 -4.81
N HIS A 94 -7.01 18.04 -4.63
CA HIS A 94 -8.26 18.58 -5.14
C HIS A 94 -8.07 20.08 -5.39
N HIS A 95 -8.12 20.50 -6.64
CA HIS A 95 -7.98 21.91 -7.03
C HIS A 95 -6.76 22.59 -6.38
N ASN A 96 -5.59 21.94 -6.47
CA ASN A 96 -4.31 22.43 -5.90
C ASN A 96 -4.25 22.43 -4.38
N GLU A 97 -5.24 21.86 -3.71
CA GLU A 97 -5.20 21.62 -2.29
C GLU A 97 -4.89 20.16 -2.03
N TYR A 98 -4.21 19.88 -0.91
CA TYR A 98 -3.81 18.53 -0.54
C TYR A 98 -4.42 18.15 0.79
N ARG A 99 -4.82 16.90 0.92
CA ARG A 99 -5.37 16.34 2.14
C ARG A 99 -4.80 14.95 2.37
N GLU A 100 -4.46 14.65 3.62
CA GLU A 100 -4.05 13.32 4.02
C GLU A 100 -5.16 12.64 4.79
N ASP A 101 -5.50 11.41 4.40
CA ASP A 101 -6.48 10.60 5.11
C ASP A 101 -5.86 9.26 5.51
N SER A 102 -6.13 8.84 6.74
CA SER A 102 -5.72 7.52 7.20
C SER A 102 -6.48 6.42 6.45
N CYS A 103 -5.80 5.33 6.16
CA CYS A 103 -6.38 4.23 5.40
C CYS A 103 -5.74 2.92 5.89
N PRO A 104 -6.50 1.81 5.98
CA PRO A 104 -5.90 0.51 6.26
C PRO A 104 -4.81 0.22 5.23
N THR A 105 -3.66 -0.26 5.72
CA THR A 105 -2.46 -0.37 4.89
C THR A 105 -2.66 -1.21 3.63
N ALA A 106 -3.28 -2.39 3.75
CA ALA A 106 -3.50 -3.25 2.59
C ALA A 106 -4.38 -2.58 1.53
N ILE A 107 -5.43 -1.87 1.97
CA ILE A 107 -6.34 -1.16 1.06
C ILE A 107 -5.62 0.03 0.41
N ALA A 108 -4.82 0.77 1.18
CA ALA A 108 -4.03 1.87 0.65
C ALA A 108 -3.07 1.39 -0.44
N LEU A 109 -2.42 0.26 -0.23
CA LEU A 109 -1.49 -0.31 -1.21
C LEU A 109 -2.23 -0.80 -2.45
N ALA A 110 -3.39 -1.41 -2.30
CA ALA A 110 -4.22 -1.82 -3.44
C ALA A 110 -4.69 -0.61 -4.26
N LEU A 111 -5.09 0.47 -3.59
CA LEU A 111 -5.47 1.72 -4.25
C LEU A 111 -4.29 2.33 -5.01
N ALA A 112 -3.10 2.32 -4.41
CA ALA A 112 -1.90 2.82 -5.06
C ALA A 112 -1.59 2.02 -6.34
N ALA A 113 -1.69 0.70 -6.27
CA ALA A 113 -1.46 -0.16 -7.42
C ALA A 113 -2.45 0.14 -8.55
N ARG A 114 -3.73 0.30 -8.23
CA ARG A 114 -4.76 0.58 -9.22
C ARG A 114 -4.63 1.96 -9.84
N ALA A 115 -4.25 2.95 -9.05
CA ALA A 115 -4.11 4.35 -9.49
C ALA A 115 -2.73 4.67 -10.07
N ASP A 116 -1.80 3.71 -10.06
CA ASP A 116 -0.40 3.92 -10.41
C ASP A 116 0.24 5.04 -9.58
N ALA A 117 -0.16 5.14 -8.31
CA ALA A 117 0.40 6.13 -7.41
C ALA A 117 1.66 5.60 -6.73
N PRO A 118 2.66 6.45 -6.47
CA PRO A 118 3.86 6.00 -5.79
C PRO A 118 3.60 5.65 -4.33
N ILE A 119 4.37 4.72 -3.82
CA ILE A 119 4.32 4.27 -2.43
C ILE A 119 5.58 4.74 -1.74
N PHE A 120 5.42 5.39 -0.60
CA PHE A 120 6.53 5.84 0.23
C PHE A 120 6.46 5.18 1.60
N VAL A 121 7.61 4.98 2.21
CA VAL A 121 7.72 4.45 3.56
C VAL A 121 8.63 5.39 4.35
N GLU A 122 8.19 5.77 5.55
CA GLU A 122 9.03 6.53 6.46
C GLU A 122 10.29 5.71 6.80
N ASP A 123 11.44 6.35 6.78
CA ASP A 123 12.70 5.68 7.05
C ASP A 123 12.69 5.00 8.43
N GLU A 124 12.06 5.63 9.40
CA GLU A 124 11.90 5.07 10.74
C GLU A 124 11.13 3.75 10.74
N VAL A 125 10.13 3.60 9.88
CA VAL A 125 9.38 2.34 9.75
C VAL A 125 10.28 1.24 9.20
N LEU A 126 11.10 1.56 8.21
CA LEU A 126 12.06 0.61 7.67
C LEU A 126 13.10 0.20 8.71
N ASP A 127 13.58 1.14 9.51
CA ASP A 127 14.53 0.84 10.58
C ASP A 127 13.96 -0.14 11.60
N LYS A 128 12.66 -0.04 11.88
CA LYS A 128 11.99 -0.90 12.86
C LYS A 128 11.60 -2.27 12.32
N ALA A 129 11.21 -2.34 11.07
CA ALA A 129 10.47 -3.51 10.56
C ALA A 129 11.05 -4.12 9.28
N ALA A 130 11.95 -3.46 8.60
CA ALA A 130 12.50 -3.97 7.35
C ALA A 130 13.51 -5.10 7.57
N LEU A 131 13.58 -5.97 6.59
CA LEU A 131 14.58 -7.03 6.52
C LEU A 131 15.52 -6.72 5.35
N VAL A 132 16.80 -7.06 5.54
CA VAL A 132 17.76 -6.97 4.45
C VAL A 132 17.92 -8.37 3.86
N TRP A 133 17.70 -8.46 2.57
CA TRP A 133 17.80 -9.73 1.86
C TRP A 133 18.93 -9.64 0.85
N ARG A 134 19.94 -10.46 1.05
CA ARG A 134 21.10 -10.52 0.17
C ARG A 134 21.27 -11.90 -0.44
#